data_a8fbb9a60a952cb0444869dd8456f176
#
_entry.id   a8fbb9a60a952cb0444869dd8456f176
#
_cell.length_a   1.000
_cell.length_b   1.000
_cell.length_c   1.000
_cell.angle_alpha   90.00
_cell.angle_beta   90.00
_cell.angle_gamma   90.00
#
_symmetry.space_group_name_H-M   'P 1'
#
loop_
_entity.id
_entity.type
_entity.pdbx_description
1 polymer ?
#
loop_
_entity_poly.entity_id
_entity_poly.type
_entity_poly.pdbx_seq_one_letter_code
_entity_poly.pdbx_strand_id
1 'polypeptide(L)'
;MRTLRGAYNKAVDQRITAENSRLFNHVYTGVKNNIKRALEVEEINKLLNEIPLKKLSKELIQCRVWANLMFRLHGIPFVDLAHLHKSDLKGNILSYRRHKTGRQMIVEVSETTMTLINKYQNTNQNSPYLFPILSGSKTGEELYTEYQQALRTMNYNLGRLAKKCGVATKVSSYTTRHTWATLAKYC
;
A
#
# COMPACT_ATOMS: atom_id res chain seq x y z
N MET A 1 8.45 25.43 -3.24
CA MET A 1 9.62 25.73 -2.36
C MET A 1 10.46 24.49 -2.03
N ARG A 2 9.89 23.33 -1.66
CA ARG A 2 10.68 22.12 -1.35
C ARG A 2 11.57 21.64 -2.52
N THR A 3 11.03 21.66 -3.75
CA THR A 3 11.77 21.31 -4.97
C THR A 3 12.91 22.29 -5.24
N LEU A 4 12.68 23.58 -5.03
CA LEU A 4 13.69 24.63 -5.21
C LEU A 4 14.85 24.47 -4.22
N ARG A 5 14.55 24.17 -2.94
CA ARG A 5 15.58 23.87 -1.95
C ARG A 5 16.40 22.63 -2.34
N GLY A 6 15.75 21.59 -2.88
CA GLY A 6 16.45 20.39 -3.36
C GLY A 6 17.37 20.69 -4.54
N ALA A 7 16.92 21.51 -5.50
CA ALA A 7 17.72 21.93 -6.64
C ALA A 7 18.92 22.81 -6.21
N TYR A 8 18.68 23.74 -5.28
CA TYR A 8 19.75 24.58 -4.71
C TYR A 8 20.81 23.74 -3.99
N ASN A 9 20.41 22.84 -3.09
CA ASN A 9 21.35 21.98 -2.39
C ASN A 9 22.20 21.15 -3.36
N LYS A 10 21.58 20.61 -4.42
CA LYS A 10 22.31 19.89 -5.46
C LYS A 10 23.31 20.76 -6.21
N ALA A 11 22.96 22.03 -6.47
CA ALA A 11 23.88 22.99 -7.10
C ALA A 11 25.07 23.35 -6.20
N VAL A 12 24.84 23.43 -4.87
CA VAL A 12 25.92 23.61 -3.88
C VAL A 12 26.83 22.38 -3.83
N ASP A 13 26.25 21.17 -3.78
CA ASP A 13 27.02 19.92 -3.77
C ASP A 13 27.90 19.78 -5.02
N GLN A 14 27.38 20.24 -6.16
CA GLN A 14 28.10 20.26 -7.45
C GLN A 14 29.05 21.46 -7.60
N ARG A 15 29.20 22.33 -6.58
CA ARG A 15 30.02 23.56 -6.61
C ARG A 15 29.64 24.55 -7.71
N ILE A 16 28.41 24.54 -8.20
CA ILE A 16 27.87 25.49 -9.17
C ILE A 16 27.59 26.86 -8.49
N THR A 17 27.22 26.82 -7.21
CA THR A 17 26.97 28.01 -6.38
C THR A 17 27.53 27.84 -4.98
N ALA A 18 27.82 28.97 -4.32
CA ALA A 18 28.24 28.93 -2.90
C ALA A 18 27.06 28.64 -1.98
N GLU A 19 27.34 27.98 -0.87
CA GLU A 19 26.36 27.73 0.19
C GLU A 19 25.91 29.04 0.84
N ASN A 20 24.59 29.24 0.95
CA ASN A 20 23.99 30.30 1.73
C ASN A 20 23.04 29.67 2.76
N SER A 21 23.50 29.54 3.98
CA SER A 21 22.75 28.91 5.08
C SER A 21 21.44 29.62 5.44
N ARG A 22 21.28 30.89 5.05
CA ARG A 22 20.09 31.71 5.35
C ARG A 22 19.05 31.74 4.25
N LEU A 23 19.34 31.20 3.07
CA LEU A 23 18.47 31.32 1.87
C LEU A 23 17.03 30.83 2.11
N PHE A 24 16.84 29.85 2.97
CA PHE A 24 15.53 29.27 3.26
C PHE A 24 15.07 29.46 4.70
N ASN A 25 15.73 30.30 5.52
CA ASN A 25 15.40 30.44 6.95
C ASN A 25 13.97 30.90 7.22
N HIS A 26 13.40 31.74 6.38
CA HIS A 26 12.02 32.24 6.51
C HIS A 26 11.02 31.59 5.57
N VAL A 27 11.44 30.53 4.87
CA VAL A 27 10.60 29.84 3.89
C VAL A 27 10.25 28.47 4.44
N TYR A 28 8.94 28.21 4.62
CA TYR A 28 8.48 26.89 5.00
C TYR A 28 8.68 25.89 3.85
N THR A 29 9.64 24.99 4.00
CA THR A 29 9.96 23.94 3.02
C THR A 29 9.48 22.56 3.44
N GLY A 30 8.84 22.44 4.60
CA GLY A 30 8.27 21.20 5.12
C GLY A 30 6.86 20.91 4.59
N VAL A 31 6.31 19.78 5.03
CA VAL A 31 4.91 19.42 4.80
C VAL A 31 4.22 19.39 6.17
N LYS A 32 3.18 20.22 6.35
CA LYS A 32 2.30 20.12 7.52
C LYS A 32 1.53 18.81 7.42
N ASN A 33 1.86 17.84 8.23
CA ASN A 33 1.21 16.54 8.25
C ASN A 33 0.38 16.41 9.54
N ASN A 34 -0.72 17.15 9.61
CA ASN A 34 -1.59 17.21 10.80
C ASN A 34 -2.75 16.19 10.75
N ILE A 35 -2.84 15.35 9.71
CA ILE A 35 -3.96 14.42 9.57
C ILE A 35 -3.48 13.03 10.01
N LYS A 36 -3.99 12.56 11.15
CA LYS A 36 -3.90 11.14 11.50
C LYS A 36 -4.65 10.33 10.44
N ARG A 37 -3.96 9.43 9.76
CA ARG A 37 -4.52 8.57 8.71
C ARG A 37 -4.69 7.12 9.19
N ALA A 38 -4.28 6.83 10.39
CA ALA A 38 -4.50 5.52 11.01
C ALA A 38 -5.94 5.44 11.52
N LEU A 39 -6.55 4.28 11.35
CA LEU A 39 -7.82 3.91 11.95
C LEU A 39 -7.60 3.45 13.39
N GLU A 40 -8.58 3.64 14.23
CA GLU A 40 -8.62 3.00 15.54
C GLU A 40 -8.86 1.48 15.39
N VAL A 41 -8.59 0.72 16.45
CA VAL A 41 -8.69 -0.76 16.43
C VAL A 41 -10.10 -1.21 16.05
N GLU A 42 -11.11 -0.57 16.57
CA GLU A 42 -12.52 -0.87 16.27
C GLU A 42 -12.86 -0.59 14.81
N GLU A 43 -12.37 0.51 14.26
CA GLU A 43 -12.62 0.88 12.87
C GLU A 43 -11.98 -0.09 11.88
N ILE A 44 -10.73 -0.51 12.13
CA ILE A 44 -10.06 -1.49 11.25
C ILE A 44 -10.72 -2.86 11.36
N ASN A 45 -11.16 -3.28 12.55
CA ASN A 45 -11.91 -4.52 12.73
C ASN A 45 -13.25 -4.50 11.99
N LYS A 46 -14.00 -3.40 12.07
CA LYS A 46 -15.22 -3.20 11.27
C LYS A 46 -14.94 -3.34 9.79
N LEU A 47 -13.93 -2.65 9.30
CA LEU A 47 -13.58 -2.67 7.88
C LEU A 47 -13.22 -4.07 7.38
N LEU A 48 -12.45 -4.82 8.16
CA LEU A 48 -11.87 -6.10 7.72
C LEU A 48 -12.78 -7.31 7.99
N ASN A 49 -13.63 -7.27 9.04
CA ASN A 49 -14.27 -8.49 9.56
C ASN A 49 -15.80 -8.41 9.76
N GLU A 50 -16.38 -7.24 10.06
CA GLU A 50 -17.73 -7.14 10.63
C GLU A 50 -18.86 -7.57 9.68
N ILE A 51 -18.80 -7.13 8.41
CA ILE A 51 -19.89 -7.43 7.47
C ILE A 51 -19.74 -8.85 6.90
N PRO A 52 -20.76 -9.72 7.00
CA PRO A 52 -20.75 -11.02 6.34
C PRO A 52 -20.50 -10.88 4.82
N LEU A 53 -19.64 -11.74 4.25
CA LEU A 53 -19.30 -11.72 2.83
C LEU A 53 -20.54 -11.76 1.92
N LYS A 54 -21.58 -12.51 2.32
CA LYS A 54 -22.84 -12.64 1.58
C LYS A 54 -23.58 -11.31 1.36
N LYS A 55 -23.28 -10.28 2.16
CA LYS A 55 -23.88 -8.93 2.06
C LYS A 55 -23.05 -7.96 1.22
N LEU A 56 -21.90 -8.40 0.70
CA LEU A 56 -20.99 -7.59 -0.11
C LEU A 56 -21.04 -8.03 -1.58
N SER A 57 -20.89 -7.05 -2.48
CA SER A 57 -20.66 -7.35 -3.90
C SER A 57 -19.26 -7.96 -4.11
N LYS A 58 -19.06 -8.63 -5.23
CA LYS A 58 -17.79 -9.29 -5.58
C LYS A 58 -16.60 -8.33 -5.49
N GLU A 59 -16.76 -7.09 -5.98
CA GLU A 59 -15.74 -6.04 -5.96
C GLU A 59 -15.40 -5.61 -4.52
N LEU A 60 -16.39 -5.51 -3.65
CA LEU A 60 -16.16 -5.15 -2.24
C LEU A 60 -15.54 -6.31 -1.45
N ILE A 61 -15.89 -7.55 -1.77
CA ILE A 61 -15.23 -8.74 -1.21
C ILE A 61 -13.74 -8.71 -1.58
N GLN A 62 -13.43 -8.53 -2.86
CA GLN A 62 -12.07 -8.50 -3.37
C GLN A 62 -11.27 -7.35 -2.74
N CYS A 63 -11.86 -6.15 -2.68
CA CYS A 63 -11.25 -4.99 -2.03
C CYS A 63 -10.93 -5.28 -0.56
N ARG A 64 -11.86 -5.89 0.19
CA ARG A 64 -11.65 -6.26 1.59
C ARG A 64 -10.54 -7.31 1.75
N VAL A 65 -10.46 -8.26 0.83
CA VAL A 65 -9.39 -9.27 0.82
C VAL A 65 -8.02 -8.61 0.64
N TRP A 66 -7.90 -7.69 -0.33
CA TRP A 66 -6.65 -6.95 -0.52
C TRP A 66 -6.29 -6.09 0.69
N ALA A 67 -7.27 -5.43 1.30
CA ALA A 67 -7.04 -4.65 2.53
C ALA A 67 -6.59 -5.55 3.71
N ASN A 68 -7.20 -6.72 3.85
CA ASN A 68 -6.82 -7.73 4.85
C ASN A 68 -5.39 -8.23 4.63
N LEU A 69 -5.04 -8.59 3.39
CA LEU A 69 -3.68 -9.01 3.04
C LEU A 69 -2.67 -7.90 3.28
N MET A 70 -2.98 -6.67 2.86
CA MET A 70 -2.10 -5.52 3.13
C MET A 70 -1.83 -5.36 4.63
N PHE A 71 -2.84 -5.52 5.48
CA PHE A 71 -2.70 -5.39 6.92
C PHE A 71 -1.90 -6.57 7.51
N ARG A 72 -2.26 -7.80 7.19
CA ARG A 72 -1.64 -9.04 7.72
C ARG A 72 -0.21 -9.27 7.23
N LEU A 73 0.15 -8.76 6.06
CA LEU A 73 1.50 -8.79 5.53
C LEU A 73 2.31 -7.55 5.96
N HIS A 74 2.19 -7.18 7.23
CA HIS A 74 2.95 -6.12 7.88
C HIS A 74 2.79 -4.74 7.23
N GLY A 75 1.57 -4.42 6.80
CA GLY A 75 1.26 -3.14 6.17
C GLY A 75 1.92 -2.98 4.81
N ILE A 76 2.02 -4.05 4.02
CA ILE A 76 2.55 -4.00 2.65
C ILE A 76 1.81 -2.92 1.83
N PRO A 77 2.51 -2.04 1.11
CA PRO A 77 1.85 -1.09 0.21
C PRO A 77 1.09 -1.80 -0.92
N PHE A 78 0.01 -1.19 -1.40
CA PHE A 78 -0.76 -1.78 -2.50
C PHE A 78 0.08 -1.97 -3.79
N VAL A 79 1.06 -1.09 -4.04
CA VAL A 79 1.97 -1.26 -5.18
C VAL A 79 2.80 -2.53 -5.03
N ASP A 80 3.35 -2.80 -3.85
CA ASP A 80 4.13 -3.99 -3.61
C ASP A 80 3.23 -5.24 -3.69
N LEU A 81 2.02 -5.22 -3.06
CA LEU A 81 1.05 -6.31 -3.13
C LEU A 81 0.67 -6.66 -4.59
N ALA A 82 0.45 -5.64 -5.43
CA ALA A 82 0.06 -5.83 -6.83
C ALA A 82 1.17 -6.45 -7.68
N HIS A 83 2.43 -6.18 -7.33
CA HIS A 83 3.61 -6.67 -8.06
C HIS A 83 4.27 -7.89 -7.41
N LEU A 84 3.70 -8.48 -6.35
CA LEU A 84 4.22 -9.73 -5.81
C LEU A 84 4.18 -10.82 -6.87
N HIS A 85 5.29 -11.50 -7.06
CA HIS A 85 5.39 -12.66 -7.95
C HIS A 85 5.06 -13.94 -7.17
N LYS A 86 4.61 -14.96 -7.89
CA LYS A 86 4.41 -16.31 -7.31
C LYS A 86 5.70 -16.87 -6.70
N SER A 87 6.85 -16.55 -7.31
CA SER A 87 8.18 -16.95 -6.84
C SER A 87 8.62 -16.29 -5.53
N ASP A 88 7.97 -15.17 -5.14
CA ASP A 88 8.29 -14.46 -3.90
C ASP A 88 7.77 -15.18 -2.66
N LEU A 89 6.80 -16.09 -2.83
CA LEU A 89 6.24 -16.90 -1.75
C LEU A 89 6.83 -18.32 -1.81
N LYS A 90 7.57 -18.71 -0.76
CA LYS A 90 8.15 -20.04 -0.60
C LYS A 90 7.76 -20.61 0.76
N GLY A 91 6.90 -21.64 0.75
CA GLY A 91 6.29 -22.12 1.99
C GLY A 91 5.48 -21.02 2.67
N ASN A 92 5.81 -20.69 3.91
CA ASN A 92 5.23 -19.61 4.67
C ASN A 92 6.09 -18.33 4.70
N ILE A 93 7.15 -18.24 3.88
CA ILE A 93 8.01 -17.07 3.82
C ILE A 93 7.72 -16.28 2.55
N LEU A 94 7.32 -15.02 2.71
CA LEU A 94 7.18 -14.05 1.63
C LEU A 94 8.44 -13.17 1.59
N SER A 95 9.19 -13.22 0.48
CA SER A 95 10.45 -12.48 0.29
C SER A 95 10.40 -11.68 -0.99
N TYR A 96 10.32 -10.36 -0.90
CA TYR A 96 10.15 -9.46 -2.04
C TYR A 96 10.99 -8.19 -1.90
N ARG A 97 11.22 -7.49 -3.01
CA ARG A 97 11.87 -6.17 -3.00
C ARG A 97 10.83 -5.06 -3.06
N ARG A 98 10.93 -4.09 -2.15
CA ARG A 98 10.04 -2.92 -2.14
C ARG A 98 10.18 -2.11 -3.42
N HIS A 99 9.07 -1.89 -4.10
CA HIS A 99 9.02 -1.13 -5.36
C HIS A 99 9.63 0.29 -5.24
N LYS A 100 9.35 0.99 -4.13
CA LYS A 100 9.81 2.38 -3.92
C LYS A 100 11.31 2.49 -3.60
N THR A 101 11.91 1.53 -2.91
CA THR A 101 13.25 1.68 -2.30
C THR A 101 14.21 0.56 -2.66
N GLY A 102 13.76 -0.49 -3.37
CA GLY A 102 14.55 -1.68 -3.67
C GLY A 102 14.94 -2.52 -2.44
N ARG A 103 14.54 -2.11 -1.22
CA ARG A 103 14.89 -2.83 0.00
C ARG A 103 14.25 -4.22 0.02
N GLN A 104 15.03 -5.23 0.38
CA GLN A 104 14.52 -6.58 0.62
C GLN A 104 13.61 -6.58 1.86
N MET A 105 12.47 -7.23 1.72
CA MET A 105 11.50 -7.47 2.78
C MET A 105 11.28 -8.97 2.91
N ILE A 106 11.31 -9.46 4.15
CA ILE A 106 11.02 -10.85 4.49
C ILE A 106 9.91 -10.83 5.51
N VAL A 107 8.83 -11.55 5.24
CA VAL A 107 7.64 -11.63 6.10
C VAL A 107 7.29 -13.10 6.29
N GLU A 108 7.25 -13.54 7.53
CA GLU A 108 6.68 -14.83 7.88
C GLU A 108 5.15 -14.71 7.84
N VAL A 109 4.52 -15.57 7.07
CA VAL A 109 3.08 -15.55 6.80
C VAL A 109 2.39 -16.56 7.72
N SER A 110 1.46 -16.08 8.57
CA SER A 110 0.68 -16.95 9.43
C SER A 110 -0.22 -17.90 8.65
N GLU A 111 -0.59 -19.05 9.23
CA GLU A 111 -1.47 -20.05 8.60
C GLU A 111 -2.81 -19.46 8.14
N THR A 112 -3.40 -18.58 8.95
CA THR A 112 -4.66 -17.91 8.58
C THR A 112 -4.49 -16.98 7.38
N THR A 113 -3.33 -16.35 7.24
CA THR A 113 -3.01 -15.51 6.08
C THR A 113 -2.67 -16.36 4.86
N MET A 114 -1.99 -17.51 5.05
CA MET A 114 -1.77 -18.48 3.97
C MET A 114 -3.08 -19.03 3.41
N THR A 115 -4.04 -19.34 4.26
CA THR A 115 -5.39 -19.77 3.82
C THR A 115 -6.05 -18.69 2.94
N LEU A 116 -5.89 -17.41 3.33
CA LEU A 116 -6.42 -16.30 2.54
C LEU A 116 -5.68 -16.14 1.19
N ILE A 117 -4.35 -16.25 1.19
CA ILE A 117 -3.54 -16.21 -0.03
C ILE A 117 -3.96 -17.34 -0.98
N ASN A 118 -3.99 -18.58 -0.49
CA ASN A 118 -4.34 -19.75 -1.30
C ASN A 118 -5.74 -19.64 -1.94
N LYS A 119 -6.68 -19.03 -1.23
CA LYS A 119 -8.04 -18.82 -1.73
C LYS A 119 -8.13 -17.76 -2.84
N TYR A 120 -7.29 -16.73 -2.79
CA TYR A 120 -7.38 -15.56 -3.67
C TYR A 120 -6.16 -15.34 -4.57
N GLN A 121 -5.21 -16.29 -4.55
CA GLN A 121 -4.06 -16.25 -5.45
C GLN A 121 -4.49 -16.35 -6.93
N ASN A 122 -3.60 -15.90 -7.79
CA ASN A 122 -3.82 -15.92 -9.22
C ASN A 122 -3.71 -17.35 -9.79
N THR A 123 -4.81 -17.85 -10.31
CA THR A 123 -4.91 -19.18 -10.92
C THR A 123 -4.39 -19.22 -12.37
N ASN A 124 -4.19 -18.07 -13.02
CA ASN A 124 -3.62 -18.00 -14.36
C ASN A 124 -2.14 -18.36 -14.31
N GLN A 125 -1.77 -19.52 -14.88
CA GLN A 125 -0.39 -20.00 -14.91
C GLN A 125 0.54 -19.11 -15.73
N ASN A 126 0.02 -18.42 -16.74
CA ASN A 126 0.79 -17.52 -17.60
C ASN A 126 1.11 -16.16 -16.94
N SER A 127 0.43 -15.82 -15.83
CA SER A 127 0.72 -14.60 -15.09
C SER A 127 1.79 -14.86 -14.03
N PRO A 128 2.86 -14.04 -13.96
CA PRO A 128 3.90 -14.17 -12.95
C PRO A 128 3.41 -13.72 -11.56
N TYR A 129 2.34 -12.92 -11.49
CA TYR A 129 1.88 -12.28 -10.27
C TYR A 129 1.15 -13.23 -9.32
N LEU A 130 1.42 -13.09 -8.02
CA LEU A 130 0.80 -13.88 -6.96
C LEU A 130 -0.71 -13.63 -6.86
N PHE A 131 -1.15 -12.38 -7.09
CA PHE A 131 -2.56 -11.98 -7.05
C PHE A 131 -3.05 -11.47 -8.39
N PRO A 132 -4.34 -11.69 -8.74
CA PRO A 132 -4.92 -11.24 -10.01
C PRO A 132 -5.29 -9.75 -9.96
N ILE A 133 -4.33 -8.90 -9.56
CA ILE A 133 -4.47 -7.43 -9.54
C ILE A 133 -4.00 -6.87 -10.88
N LEU A 134 -2.92 -7.43 -11.42
CA LEU A 134 -2.34 -7.09 -12.72
C LEU A 134 -2.42 -8.30 -13.64
N SER A 135 -2.59 -8.06 -14.94
CA SER A 135 -2.77 -9.11 -15.96
C SER A 135 -1.54 -10.00 -16.12
N GLY A 136 -0.34 -9.43 -16.01
CA GLY A 136 0.93 -10.11 -16.25
C GLY A 136 1.36 -10.12 -17.71
N SER A 137 0.57 -9.54 -18.62
CA SER A 137 0.88 -9.46 -20.06
C SER A 137 1.43 -8.10 -20.50
N LYS A 138 1.35 -7.09 -19.64
CA LYS A 138 1.75 -5.71 -19.94
C LYS A 138 3.12 -5.38 -19.35
N THR A 139 3.83 -4.44 -19.97
CA THR A 139 5.14 -3.96 -19.56
C THR A 139 5.22 -2.43 -19.66
N GLY A 140 6.24 -1.83 -19.04
CA GLY A 140 6.51 -0.40 -19.17
C GLY A 140 5.32 0.48 -18.79
N GLU A 141 4.97 1.42 -19.67
CA GLU A 141 3.91 2.42 -19.45
C GLU A 141 2.50 1.80 -19.36
N GLU A 142 2.25 0.75 -20.14
CA GLU A 142 0.97 0.05 -20.10
C GLU A 142 0.74 -0.64 -18.75
N LEU A 143 1.78 -1.27 -18.20
CA LEU A 143 1.74 -1.86 -16.86
C LEU A 143 1.52 -0.79 -15.79
N TYR A 144 2.20 0.34 -15.90
CA TYR A 144 2.01 1.47 -14.99
C TYR A 144 0.56 1.99 -15.04
N THR A 145 0.00 2.13 -16.23
CA THR A 145 -1.39 2.57 -16.43
C THR A 145 -2.37 1.59 -15.81
N GLU A 146 -2.16 0.28 -16.03
CA GLU A 146 -2.98 -0.78 -15.43
C GLU A 146 -2.93 -0.72 -13.89
N TYR A 147 -1.74 -0.58 -13.32
CA TYR A 147 -1.58 -0.41 -11.88
C TYR A 147 -2.31 0.84 -11.36
N GLN A 148 -2.22 1.98 -12.05
CA GLN A 148 -2.92 3.21 -11.65
C GLN A 148 -4.44 3.02 -11.64
N GLN A 149 -4.98 2.30 -12.61
CA GLN A 149 -6.41 1.95 -12.65
C GLN A 149 -6.80 1.03 -11.49
N ALA A 150 -5.99 -0.01 -11.22
CA ALA A 150 -6.20 -0.91 -10.09
C ALA A 150 -6.18 -0.16 -8.75
N LEU A 151 -5.25 0.78 -8.56
CA LEU A 151 -5.16 1.61 -7.36
C LEU A 151 -6.38 2.53 -7.19
N ARG A 152 -6.86 3.15 -8.27
CA ARG A 152 -8.08 3.98 -8.25
C ARG A 152 -9.30 3.15 -7.85
N THR A 153 -9.46 1.98 -8.46
CA THR A 153 -10.54 1.03 -8.16
C THR A 153 -10.47 0.55 -6.70
N MET A 154 -9.27 0.21 -6.22
CA MET A 154 -9.06 -0.17 -4.82
C MET A 154 -9.49 0.93 -3.86
N ASN A 155 -9.03 2.16 -4.07
CA ASN A 155 -9.36 3.29 -3.19
C ASN A 155 -10.84 3.67 -3.25
N TYR A 156 -11.48 3.61 -4.42
CA TYR A 156 -12.91 3.82 -4.58
C TYR A 156 -13.72 2.79 -3.79
N ASN A 157 -13.40 1.51 -3.94
CA ASN A 157 -14.08 0.43 -3.25
C ASN A 157 -13.81 0.43 -1.73
N LEU A 158 -12.61 0.84 -1.28
CA LEU A 158 -12.33 1.04 0.14
C LEU A 158 -13.24 2.11 0.74
N GLY A 159 -13.47 3.22 0.04
CA GLY A 159 -14.41 4.25 0.48
C GLY A 159 -15.85 3.74 0.57
N ARG A 160 -16.29 2.93 -0.40
CA ARG A 160 -17.62 2.28 -0.37
C ARG A 160 -17.75 1.28 0.78
N LEU A 161 -16.72 0.47 1.00
CA LEU A 161 -16.66 -0.50 2.10
C LEU A 161 -16.70 0.20 3.45
N ALA A 162 -15.90 1.26 3.65
CA ALA A 162 -15.87 2.06 4.86
C ALA A 162 -17.26 2.63 5.20
N LYS A 163 -17.96 3.20 4.21
CA LYS A 163 -19.35 3.68 4.40
C LYS A 163 -20.29 2.56 4.84
N LYS A 164 -20.20 1.37 4.23
CA LYS A 164 -21.02 0.21 4.62
C LYS A 164 -20.73 -0.28 6.04
N CYS A 165 -19.48 -0.16 6.48
CA CYS A 165 -19.04 -0.55 7.83
C CYS A 165 -19.27 0.56 8.89
N GLY A 166 -19.83 1.69 8.51
CA GLY A 166 -20.01 2.82 9.45
C GLY A 166 -18.69 3.47 9.90
N VAL A 167 -17.62 3.35 9.11
CA VAL A 167 -16.33 4.01 9.36
C VAL A 167 -16.40 5.42 8.80
N ALA A 168 -16.33 6.42 9.68
CA ALA A 168 -16.42 7.83 9.30
C ALA A 168 -15.12 8.37 8.68
N THR A 169 -13.98 7.79 9.05
CA THR A 169 -12.67 8.17 8.58
C THR A 169 -12.50 7.86 7.08
N LYS A 170 -11.92 8.80 6.33
CA LYS A 170 -11.60 8.57 4.91
C LYS A 170 -10.56 7.47 4.77
N VAL A 171 -10.95 6.33 4.19
CA VAL A 171 -10.09 5.16 4.02
C VAL A 171 -9.51 5.10 2.62
N SER A 172 -8.21 4.77 2.54
CA SER A 172 -7.49 4.50 1.31
C SER A 172 -6.51 3.34 1.53
N SER A 173 -5.91 2.82 0.48
CA SER A 173 -4.86 1.79 0.56
C SER A 173 -3.68 2.23 1.45
N TYR A 174 -3.43 3.53 1.54
CA TYR A 174 -2.39 4.07 2.42
C TYR A 174 -2.81 4.07 3.90
N THR A 175 -4.11 4.18 4.18
CA THR A 175 -4.68 4.13 5.53
C THR A 175 -4.40 2.79 6.20
N THR A 176 -4.57 1.66 5.50
CA THR A 176 -4.31 0.31 6.05
C THR A 176 -2.86 0.16 6.52
N ARG A 177 -1.92 0.69 5.74
CA ARG A 177 -0.50 0.70 6.10
C ARG A 177 -0.21 1.58 7.33
N HIS A 178 -0.78 2.79 7.38
CA HIS A 178 -0.62 3.67 8.54
C HIS A 178 -1.20 3.06 9.81
N THR A 179 -2.37 2.43 9.69
CA THR A 179 -3.01 1.73 10.80
C THR A 179 -2.10 0.62 11.34
N TRP A 180 -1.60 -0.25 10.45
CA TRP A 180 -0.67 -1.29 10.86
C TRP A 180 0.57 -0.71 11.55
N ALA A 181 1.22 0.28 10.94
CA ALA A 181 2.43 0.88 11.49
C ALA A 181 2.20 1.61 12.83
N THR A 182 0.98 2.13 13.05
CA THR A 182 0.61 2.75 14.32
C THR A 182 0.39 1.68 15.39
N LEU A 183 -0.40 0.65 15.09
CA LEU A 183 -0.69 -0.43 16.04
C LEU A 183 0.56 -1.23 16.41
N ALA A 184 1.43 -1.53 15.45
CA ALA A 184 2.68 -2.26 15.69
C ALA A 184 3.68 -1.54 16.60
N LYS A 185 3.47 -0.26 16.94
CA LYS A 185 4.27 0.46 17.93
C LYS A 185 3.83 0.18 19.37
N TYR A 186 2.63 -0.35 19.55
CA TYR A 186 2.04 -0.61 20.87
C TYR A 186 1.96 -2.10 21.19
N CYS A 187 2.41 -2.98 20.27
CA CYS A 187 2.61 -4.41 20.46
C CYS A 187 4.09 -4.75 20.64
#